data_7ebb559a8b948e392cf1f2b8356070e9
#
_entry.id   7ebb559a8b948e392cf1f2b8356070e9
#
_cell.length_a   1.000
_cell.length_b   1.000
_cell.length_c   1.000
_cell.angle_alpha   90.00
_cell.angle_beta   90.00
_cell.angle_gamma   90.00
#
_symmetry.space_group_name_H-M   'P 1'
#
loop_
_entity.id
_entity.type
_entity.pdbx_description
1 polymer ?
#
loop_
_entity_poly.entity_id
_entity_poly.type
_entity_poly.pdbx_seq_one_letter_code
_entity_poly.pdbx_strand_id
1 'polypeptide(L)'
;MEITSATADHEEAVRDVVGRSMRASYSLSPEQMETVVHQEFGEERFPTRLDGDDSIALVAERDGEVIGVVTGSLTDGDDGELDWLFVAPEARGEGVGTELFETARDELEERGAERVRALVMSENVEGEQFFEQFGYEQAGNRELEIDEQVFAAHVYDPEAEEVDQELHTPETVDTEDGTVYTGDEELSGTEAPFLVLYSDEDRTEQYGFFCTSCGTVANAADGLERVDCDTCGNESRPDEWDSSYL
;
A
#
# COMPACT_ATOMS: atom_id res chain seq x y z
N MET A 1 18.14 -12.18 19.02
CA MET A 1 17.68 -12.04 17.62
C MET A 1 18.87 -11.47 16.84
N GLU A 2 19.09 -11.94 15.65
CA GLU A 2 20.15 -11.50 14.74
C GLU A 2 19.49 -11.09 13.41
N ILE A 3 19.93 -9.97 12.82
CA ILE A 3 19.48 -9.56 11.48
C ILE A 3 20.67 -9.75 10.54
N THR A 4 20.44 -10.47 9.46
CA THR A 4 21.47 -10.80 8.48
C THR A 4 20.94 -10.67 7.06
N SER A 5 21.83 -10.52 6.07
CA SER A 5 21.43 -10.59 4.67
C SER A 5 20.82 -11.96 4.38
N ALA A 6 19.69 -11.95 3.69
CA ALA A 6 19.05 -13.18 3.26
C ALA A 6 19.94 -13.96 2.27
N THR A 7 19.80 -15.27 2.28
CA THR A 7 20.48 -16.17 1.33
C THR A 7 19.45 -17.11 0.69
N ALA A 8 19.85 -17.83 -0.35
CA ALA A 8 18.98 -18.80 -0.99
C ALA A 8 18.46 -19.89 -0.02
N ASP A 9 19.24 -20.21 1.02
CA ASP A 9 18.84 -21.20 2.03
C ASP A 9 17.66 -20.72 2.89
N HIS A 10 17.37 -19.40 2.92
CA HIS A 10 16.25 -18.83 3.67
C HIS A 10 14.93 -18.84 2.90
N GLU A 11 14.93 -19.15 1.60
CA GLU A 11 13.76 -19.02 0.73
C GLU A 11 12.48 -19.70 1.28
N GLU A 12 12.57 -20.98 1.67
CA GLU A 12 11.42 -21.72 2.20
C GLU A 12 10.89 -21.11 3.50
N ALA A 13 11.79 -20.72 4.41
CA ALA A 13 11.44 -20.10 5.67
C ALA A 13 10.83 -18.71 5.49
N VAL A 14 11.36 -17.93 4.57
CA VAL A 14 10.81 -16.61 4.19
C VAL A 14 9.40 -16.75 3.63
N ARG A 15 9.17 -17.66 2.69
CA ARG A 15 7.82 -17.92 2.15
C ARG A 15 6.81 -18.32 3.23
N ASP A 16 7.24 -19.14 4.19
CA ASP A 16 6.38 -19.52 5.31
C ASP A 16 6.01 -18.33 6.20
N VAL A 17 6.99 -17.50 6.56
CA VAL A 17 6.77 -16.27 7.33
C VAL A 17 5.82 -15.33 6.61
N VAL A 18 6.08 -15.06 5.32
CA VAL A 18 5.23 -14.19 4.49
C VAL A 18 3.80 -14.71 4.44
N GLY A 19 3.61 -15.99 4.10
CA GLY A 19 2.29 -16.59 4.00
C GLY A 19 1.51 -16.61 5.33
N ARG A 20 2.19 -16.79 6.48
CA ARG A 20 1.55 -16.70 7.80
C ARG A 20 1.21 -15.26 8.16
N SER A 21 2.09 -14.32 7.87
CA SER A 21 1.89 -12.91 8.14
C SER A 21 0.73 -12.34 7.31
N MET A 22 0.68 -12.64 6.02
CA MET A 22 -0.42 -12.18 5.15
C MET A 22 -1.78 -12.70 5.62
N ARG A 23 -1.87 -13.99 5.95
CA ARG A 23 -3.13 -14.55 6.49
C ARG A 23 -3.60 -13.92 7.80
N ALA A 24 -2.70 -13.32 8.56
CA ALA A 24 -3.03 -12.69 9.83
C ALA A 24 -3.45 -11.22 9.70
N SER A 25 -2.98 -10.49 8.66
CA SER A 25 -3.09 -9.02 8.59
C SER A 25 -3.72 -8.47 7.32
N TYR A 26 -3.85 -9.29 6.26
CA TYR A 26 -4.34 -8.78 4.97
C TYR A 26 -5.77 -9.25 4.70
N SER A 27 -6.59 -8.33 4.20
CA SER A 27 -7.95 -8.62 3.76
C SER A 27 -8.01 -9.08 2.29
N LEU A 28 -7.09 -10.00 1.91
CA LEU A 28 -6.97 -10.57 0.58
C LEU A 28 -7.59 -11.96 0.50
N SER A 29 -8.03 -12.37 -0.70
CA SER A 29 -8.43 -13.75 -0.95
C SER A 29 -7.23 -14.71 -0.84
N PRO A 30 -7.47 -16.01 -0.55
CA PRO A 30 -6.38 -16.99 -0.52
C PRO A 30 -5.59 -17.06 -1.83
N GLU A 31 -6.25 -16.87 -2.98
CA GLU A 31 -5.64 -16.87 -4.31
C GLU A 31 -4.69 -15.66 -4.48
N GLN A 32 -5.13 -14.48 -4.08
CA GLN A 32 -4.31 -13.27 -4.11
C GLN A 32 -3.07 -13.40 -3.22
N MET A 33 -3.23 -13.92 -1.99
CA MET A 33 -2.10 -14.17 -1.09
C MET A 33 -1.11 -15.17 -1.70
N GLU A 34 -1.60 -16.24 -2.33
CA GLU A 34 -0.78 -17.25 -2.99
C GLU A 34 0.01 -16.63 -4.16
N THR A 35 -0.63 -15.77 -4.96
CA THR A 35 0.02 -15.02 -6.05
C THR A 35 1.17 -14.18 -5.51
N VAL A 36 0.95 -13.34 -4.48
CA VAL A 36 2.02 -12.53 -3.89
C VAL A 36 3.16 -13.39 -3.37
N VAL A 37 2.87 -14.44 -2.60
CA VAL A 37 3.87 -15.32 -2.01
C VAL A 37 4.73 -15.99 -3.09
N HIS A 38 4.11 -16.48 -4.15
CA HIS A 38 4.85 -17.17 -5.22
C HIS A 38 5.61 -16.23 -6.14
N GLN A 39 5.00 -15.11 -6.52
CA GLN A 39 5.59 -14.18 -7.47
C GLN A 39 6.71 -13.34 -6.83
N GLU A 40 6.54 -12.91 -5.59
CA GLU A 40 7.51 -12.03 -4.94
C GLU A 40 8.59 -12.78 -4.13
N PHE A 41 8.27 -13.97 -3.59
CA PHE A 41 9.15 -14.75 -2.71
C PHE A 41 9.40 -16.19 -3.20
N GLY A 42 9.03 -16.50 -4.44
CA GLY A 42 9.26 -17.81 -5.05
C GLY A 42 10.67 -17.98 -5.63
N GLU A 43 10.92 -19.20 -6.16
CA GLU A 43 12.22 -19.66 -6.63
C GLU A 43 12.86 -18.79 -7.74
N GLU A 44 12.06 -18.04 -8.48
CA GLU A 44 12.55 -17.17 -9.57
C GLU A 44 12.87 -15.75 -9.09
N ARG A 45 12.01 -15.17 -8.26
CA ARG A 45 12.10 -13.75 -7.87
C ARG A 45 13.00 -13.52 -6.67
N PHE A 46 12.88 -14.36 -5.64
CA PHE A 46 13.64 -14.17 -4.40
C PHE A 46 15.15 -14.21 -4.63
N PRO A 47 15.73 -15.18 -5.38
CA PRO A 47 17.14 -15.15 -5.71
C PRO A 47 17.58 -13.89 -6.49
N THR A 48 16.73 -13.38 -7.39
CA THR A 48 17.04 -12.15 -8.14
C THR A 48 17.18 -10.94 -7.21
N ARG A 49 16.39 -10.88 -6.13
CA ARG A 49 16.52 -9.84 -5.10
C ARG A 49 17.83 -9.95 -4.32
N LEU A 50 18.35 -11.17 -4.14
CA LEU A 50 19.61 -11.40 -3.43
C LEU A 50 20.84 -10.99 -4.25
N ASP A 51 20.76 -11.09 -5.56
CA ASP A 51 21.87 -10.85 -6.49
C ASP A 51 21.91 -9.40 -7.03
N GLY A 52 20.89 -8.58 -6.77
CA GLY A 52 20.79 -7.21 -7.26
C GLY A 52 21.72 -6.26 -6.49
N ASP A 53 22.58 -5.51 -7.19
CA ASP A 53 23.47 -4.51 -6.57
C ASP A 53 22.66 -3.39 -5.88
N ASP A 54 21.46 -3.09 -6.40
CA ASP A 54 20.57 -2.05 -5.91
C ASP A 54 19.49 -2.58 -4.93
N SER A 55 19.43 -3.89 -4.72
CA SER A 55 18.41 -4.54 -3.89
C SER A 55 18.98 -4.98 -2.54
N ILE A 56 18.15 -4.94 -1.52
CA ILE A 56 18.40 -5.52 -0.20
C ILE A 56 17.35 -6.57 0.14
N ALA A 57 17.78 -7.61 0.84
CA ALA A 57 16.91 -8.56 1.49
C ALA A 57 17.54 -8.99 2.82
N LEU A 58 16.86 -8.70 3.93
CA LEU A 58 17.32 -9.03 5.28
C LEU A 58 16.32 -9.97 5.95
N VAL A 59 16.85 -10.87 6.78
CA VAL A 59 16.05 -11.75 7.63
C VAL A 59 16.39 -11.55 9.08
N ALA A 60 15.37 -11.62 9.93
CA ALA A 60 15.53 -11.70 11.39
C ALA A 60 15.45 -13.17 11.80
N GLU A 61 16.49 -13.65 12.49
CA GLU A 61 16.57 -15.00 12.98
C GLU A 61 16.60 -15.04 14.52
N ARG A 62 15.92 -16.04 15.07
CA ARG A 62 15.93 -16.35 16.50
C ARG A 62 16.03 -17.85 16.67
N ASP A 63 17.05 -18.31 17.41
CA ASP A 63 17.32 -19.74 17.67
C ASP A 63 17.44 -20.59 16.40
N GLY A 64 17.86 -19.97 15.28
CA GLY A 64 18.00 -20.61 13.98
C GLY A 64 16.70 -20.69 13.16
N GLU A 65 15.65 -19.98 13.56
CA GLU A 65 14.41 -19.87 12.83
C GLU A 65 14.22 -18.44 12.31
N VAL A 66 13.81 -18.29 11.05
CA VAL A 66 13.44 -17.00 10.45
C VAL A 66 12.10 -16.55 11.03
N ILE A 67 12.08 -15.38 11.65
CA ILE A 67 10.89 -14.78 12.28
C ILE A 67 10.46 -13.47 11.62
N GLY A 68 11.20 -12.98 10.65
CA GLY A 68 10.85 -11.78 9.87
C GLY A 68 11.72 -11.61 8.66
N VAL A 69 11.27 -10.82 7.72
CA VAL A 69 11.95 -10.48 6.48
C VAL A 69 11.60 -9.06 6.08
N VAL A 70 12.58 -8.35 5.51
CA VAL A 70 12.37 -7.06 4.84
C VAL A 70 13.11 -7.08 3.52
N THR A 71 12.50 -6.48 2.49
CA THR A 71 13.12 -6.25 1.19
C THR A 71 12.97 -4.80 0.79
N GLY A 72 13.92 -4.32 0.00
CA GLY A 72 13.90 -2.98 -0.54
C GLY A 72 14.91 -2.81 -1.65
N SER A 73 14.92 -1.65 -2.28
CA SER A 73 15.85 -1.35 -3.37
C SER A 73 16.12 0.15 -3.47
N LEU A 74 17.25 0.49 -4.08
CA LEU A 74 17.46 1.85 -4.58
C LEU A 74 16.58 2.05 -5.82
N THR A 75 15.99 3.22 -5.92
CA THR A 75 15.18 3.62 -7.07
C THR A 75 15.95 4.61 -7.95
N ASP A 76 15.43 4.89 -9.14
CA ASP A 76 16.00 5.93 -10.01
C ASP A 76 15.92 7.29 -9.28
N GLY A 77 17.06 7.92 -8.98
CA GLY A 77 17.10 9.27 -8.42
C GLY A 77 17.50 9.39 -6.94
N ASP A 78 18.38 8.56 -6.46
CA ASP A 78 18.97 8.64 -5.10
C ASP A 78 17.96 8.38 -3.95
N ASP A 79 16.79 7.83 -4.23
CA ASP A 79 15.83 7.38 -3.23
C ASP A 79 15.93 5.86 -3.01
N GLY A 80 15.61 5.41 -1.80
CA GLY A 80 15.37 4.02 -1.47
C GLY A 80 13.88 3.73 -1.30
N GLU A 81 13.49 2.48 -1.52
CA GLU A 81 12.12 2.03 -1.27
C GLU A 81 12.14 0.68 -0.54
N LEU A 82 11.36 0.57 0.52
CA LEU A 82 11.06 -0.70 1.17
C LEU A 82 9.82 -1.30 0.51
N ASP A 83 9.99 -2.45 -0.13
CA ASP A 83 8.92 -3.13 -0.86
C ASP A 83 8.04 -3.97 0.06
N TRP A 84 8.67 -4.76 0.94
CA TRP A 84 8.01 -5.71 1.81
C TRP A 84 8.66 -5.77 3.19
N LEU A 85 7.82 -5.77 4.24
CA LEU A 85 8.22 -6.04 5.61
C LEU A 85 7.21 -6.99 6.26
N PHE A 86 7.66 -8.16 6.64
CA PHE A 86 6.83 -9.17 7.29
C PHE A 86 7.47 -9.67 8.58
N VAL A 87 6.64 -9.86 9.62
CA VAL A 87 7.01 -10.47 10.89
C VAL A 87 6.05 -11.61 11.18
N ALA A 88 6.60 -12.76 11.55
CA ALA A 88 5.80 -13.90 11.97
C ALA A 88 4.81 -13.50 13.07
N PRO A 89 3.52 -13.88 12.99
CA PRO A 89 2.49 -13.41 13.94
C PRO A 89 2.87 -13.62 15.42
N GLU A 90 3.55 -14.73 15.73
CA GLU A 90 4.00 -15.06 17.07
C GLU A 90 5.19 -14.23 17.59
N ALA A 91 5.89 -13.53 16.70
CA ALA A 91 7.04 -12.67 17.03
C ALA A 91 6.69 -11.16 17.03
N ARG A 92 5.42 -10.83 16.81
CA ARG A 92 4.95 -9.43 16.80
C ARG A 92 4.95 -8.83 18.20
N GLY A 93 5.07 -7.51 18.27
CA GLY A 93 5.11 -6.78 19.53
C GLY A 93 6.41 -6.91 20.31
N GLU A 94 7.43 -7.59 19.77
CA GLU A 94 8.74 -7.81 20.38
C GLU A 94 9.85 -6.94 19.78
N GLY A 95 9.50 -6.01 18.89
CA GLY A 95 10.43 -5.07 18.25
C GLY A 95 11.10 -5.62 16.97
N VAL A 96 10.74 -6.83 16.51
CA VAL A 96 11.35 -7.45 15.31
C VAL A 96 11.18 -6.57 14.07
N GLY A 97 9.96 -6.06 13.84
CA GLY A 97 9.67 -5.18 12.70
C GLY A 97 10.47 -3.89 12.75
N THR A 98 10.60 -3.30 13.94
CA THR A 98 11.41 -2.08 14.15
C THR A 98 12.87 -2.29 13.80
N GLU A 99 13.49 -3.35 14.33
CA GLU A 99 14.90 -3.64 14.04
C GLU A 99 15.14 -3.97 12.55
N LEU A 100 14.21 -4.70 11.89
CA LEU A 100 14.29 -4.96 10.45
C LEU A 100 14.19 -3.67 9.65
N PHE A 101 13.23 -2.81 9.98
CA PHE A 101 13.00 -1.53 9.33
C PHE A 101 14.23 -0.62 9.45
N GLU A 102 14.72 -0.41 10.68
CA GLU A 102 15.86 0.45 10.94
C GLU A 102 17.12 -0.07 10.23
N THR A 103 17.39 -1.40 10.28
CA THR A 103 18.54 -1.99 9.60
C THR A 103 18.44 -1.85 8.08
N ALA A 104 17.26 -2.06 7.51
CA ALA A 104 17.06 -1.95 6.07
C ALA A 104 17.19 -0.50 5.57
N ARG A 105 16.64 0.46 6.31
CA ARG A 105 16.78 1.88 6.03
C ARG A 105 18.26 2.28 6.06
N ASP A 106 18.97 1.96 7.14
CA ASP A 106 20.37 2.31 7.32
C ASP A 106 21.24 1.70 6.19
N GLU A 107 20.93 0.45 5.76
CA GLU A 107 21.66 -0.20 4.65
C GLU A 107 21.37 0.48 3.30
N LEU A 108 20.13 0.94 3.03
CA LEU A 108 19.81 1.69 1.81
C LEU A 108 20.50 3.07 1.82
N GLU A 109 20.53 3.75 2.96
CA GLU A 109 21.25 5.03 3.13
C GLU A 109 22.78 4.85 2.93
N GLU A 110 23.38 3.77 3.45
CA GLU A 110 24.79 3.43 3.23
C GLU A 110 25.10 3.14 1.76
N ARG A 111 24.12 2.66 0.99
CA ARG A 111 24.22 2.44 -0.45
C ARG A 111 23.94 3.69 -1.29
N GLY A 112 23.56 4.81 -0.65
CA GLY A 112 23.41 6.13 -1.26
C GLY A 112 22.00 6.66 -1.36
N ALA A 113 21.01 6.01 -0.73
CA ALA A 113 19.67 6.59 -0.65
C ALA A 113 19.72 7.87 0.20
N GLU A 114 19.25 8.99 -0.36
CA GLU A 114 19.07 10.24 0.39
C GLU A 114 17.81 10.19 1.26
N ARG A 115 16.84 9.38 0.84
CA ARG A 115 15.54 9.18 1.49
C ARG A 115 15.05 7.76 1.25
N VAL A 116 14.42 7.15 2.25
CA VAL A 116 13.84 5.80 2.12
C VAL A 116 12.33 5.88 2.32
N ARG A 117 11.58 5.52 1.29
CA ARG A 117 10.11 5.41 1.31
C ARG A 117 9.70 3.99 1.66
N ALA A 118 8.44 3.81 2.04
CA ALA A 118 7.84 2.50 2.24
C ALA A 118 6.59 2.33 1.39
N LEU A 119 6.44 1.14 0.81
CA LEU A 119 5.26 0.76 0.04
C LEU A 119 4.40 -0.17 0.88
N VAL A 120 3.14 0.17 1.07
CA VAL A 120 2.20 -0.58 1.91
C VAL A 120 0.94 -0.89 1.09
N MET A 121 0.60 -2.17 0.96
CA MET A 121 -0.66 -2.53 0.31
C MET A 121 -1.85 -1.99 1.12
N SER A 122 -2.86 -1.44 0.46
CA SER A 122 -4.04 -0.83 1.09
C SER A 122 -4.82 -1.79 1.99
N GLU A 123 -4.70 -3.10 1.77
CA GLU A 123 -5.31 -4.12 2.60
C GLU A 123 -4.54 -4.44 3.89
N ASN A 124 -3.44 -3.71 4.17
CA ASN A 124 -2.58 -3.90 5.34
C ASN A 124 -2.60 -2.70 6.30
N VAL A 125 -3.70 -2.49 6.98
CA VAL A 125 -3.86 -1.39 7.96
C VAL A 125 -2.82 -1.44 9.10
N GLU A 126 -2.38 -2.64 9.52
CA GLU A 126 -1.32 -2.76 10.54
C GLU A 126 0.03 -2.22 10.03
N GLY A 127 0.31 -2.39 8.73
CA GLY A 127 1.52 -1.85 8.08
C GLY A 127 1.49 -0.33 8.01
N GLU A 128 0.36 0.28 7.72
CA GLU A 128 0.19 1.73 7.72
C GLU A 128 0.51 2.32 9.10
N GLN A 129 -0.16 1.83 10.14
CA GLN A 129 0.08 2.25 11.52
C GLN A 129 1.53 2.02 11.98
N PHE A 130 2.21 1.01 11.44
CA PHE A 130 3.61 0.76 11.73
C PHE A 130 4.50 1.88 11.23
N PHE A 131 4.36 2.33 9.97
CA PHE A 131 5.20 3.39 9.42
C PHE A 131 4.88 4.77 10.00
N GLU A 132 3.62 5.04 10.33
CA GLU A 132 3.21 6.28 11.03
C GLU A 132 3.93 6.48 12.37
N GLN A 133 4.24 5.40 13.10
CA GLN A 133 4.99 5.48 14.38
C GLN A 133 6.43 6.02 14.21
N PHE A 134 6.98 5.93 12.99
CA PHE A 134 8.30 6.46 12.65
C PHE A 134 8.25 7.83 11.99
N GLY A 135 7.07 8.48 11.97
CA GLY A 135 6.87 9.80 11.38
C GLY A 135 6.74 9.77 9.86
N TYR A 136 6.48 8.61 9.29
CA TYR A 136 6.13 8.50 7.87
C TYR A 136 4.67 8.91 7.67
N GLU A 137 4.39 9.65 6.62
CA GLU A 137 3.05 10.05 6.23
C GLU A 137 2.75 9.53 4.81
N GLN A 138 1.48 9.30 4.52
CA GLN A 138 1.08 8.87 3.19
C GLN A 138 1.32 10.00 2.19
N ALA A 139 2.20 9.76 1.22
CA ALA A 139 2.61 10.72 0.19
C ALA A 139 1.98 10.45 -1.18
N GLY A 140 1.29 9.33 -1.35
CA GLY A 140 0.66 8.97 -2.63
C GLY A 140 0.13 7.55 -2.66
N ASN A 141 -0.45 7.22 -3.82
CA ASN A 141 -0.97 5.90 -4.13
C ASN A 141 -0.23 5.32 -5.33
N ARG A 142 -0.12 4.00 -5.39
CA ARG A 142 0.50 3.27 -6.48
C ARG A 142 -0.25 1.97 -6.73
N GLU A 143 -0.37 1.58 -7.97
CA GLU A 143 -0.79 0.23 -8.35
C GLU A 143 0.42 -0.69 -8.42
N LEU A 144 0.26 -1.88 -7.83
CA LEU A 144 1.23 -2.97 -7.90
C LEU A 144 0.68 -4.05 -8.81
N GLU A 145 1.30 -4.26 -9.96
CA GLU A 145 0.98 -5.37 -10.84
C GLU A 145 1.83 -6.59 -10.43
N ILE A 146 1.18 -7.63 -9.92
CA ILE A 146 1.81 -8.88 -9.52
C ILE A 146 1.14 -10.01 -10.31
N ASP A 147 1.86 -10.60 -11.28
CA ASP A 147 1.30 -11.51 -12.27
C ASP A 147 0.19 -10.82 -13.10
N GLU A 148 -1.00 -11.36 -13.15
CA GLU A 148 -2.16 -10.78 -13.84
C GLU A 148 -3.10 -10.03 -12.88
N GLN A 149 -2.66 -9.74 -11.64
CA GLN A 149 -3.46 -9.09 -10.61
C GLN A 149 -2.90 -7.69 -10.27
N VAL A 150 -3.80 -6.75 -10.07
CA VAL A 150 -3.47 -5.38 -9.67
C VAL A 150 -3.89 -5.18 -8.21
N PHE A 151 -2.96 -4.64 -7.42
CA PHE A 151 -3.16 -4.34 -6.01
C PHE A 151 -2.94 -2.85 -5.77
N ALA A 152 -3.80 -2.24 -4.97
CA ALA A 152 -3.58 -0.87 -4.53
C ALA A 152 -2.53 -0.82 -3.42
N ALA A 153 -1.67 0.18 -3.44
CA ALA A 153 -0.66 0.41 -2.42
C ALA A 153 -0.50 1.90 -2.13
N HIS A 154 -0.20 2.20 -0.88
CA HIS A 154 0.12 3.54 -0.41
C HIS A 154 1.63 3.72 -0.32
N VAL A 155 2.13 4.86 -0.74
CA VAL A 155 3.53 5.26 -0.58
C VAL A 155 3.65 6.10 0.68
N TYR A 156 4.43 5.65 1.64
CA TYR A 156 4.76 6.36 2.87
C TYR A 156 6.14 6.99 2.76
N ASP A 157 6.25 8.26 3.13
CA ASP A 157 7.46 9.07 2.98
C ASP A 157 7.78 9.80 4.30
N PRO A 158 9.04 9.75 4.80
CA PRO A 158 9.42 10.43 6.03
C PRO A 158 9.52 11.95 5.88
N GLU A 159 9.64 12.44 4.66
CA GLU A 159 9.70 13.84 4.29
C GLU A 159 8.44 14.29 3.53
N ALA A 160 7.35 13.51 3.65
CA ALA A 160 6.08 14.02 3.20
C ALA A 160 5.88 15.34 3.95
N GLU A 161 6.09 16.46 3.27
CA GLU A 161 5.54 17.72 3.76
C GLU A 161 4.06 17.40 4.02
N GLU A 162 3.49 17.90 5.11
CA GLU A 162 2.02 17.97 5.21
C GLU A 162 1.58 18.54 3.86
N VAL A 163 1.35 17.65 2.93
CA VAL A 163 0.56 17.99 1.76
C VAL A 163 -0.75 18.28 2.44
N ASP A 164 -1.01 19.60 2.67
CA ASP A 164 -2.38 20.07 2.69
C ASP A 164 -3.06 19.12 1.70
N GLN A 165 -4.01 18.32 2.15
CA GLN A 165 -4.75 17.39 1.29
C GLN A 165 -5.55 18.21 0.27
N GLU A 166 -4.88 19.05 -0.47
CA GLU A 166 -5.20 19.31 -1.85
C GLU A 166 -4.86 17.98 -2.54
N LEU A 167 -5.79 17.03 -2.35
CA LEU A 167 -5.93 15.84 -3.14
C LEU A 167 -5.41 16.17 -4.52
N HIS A 168 -4.30 15.54 -4.92
CA HIS A 168 -3.86 15.66 -6.31
C HIS A 168 -4.92 14.93 -7.12
N THR A 169 -6.07 15.61 -7.19
CA THR A 169 -7.21 15.18 -7.96
C THR A 169 -6.77 15.25 -9.40
N PRO A 170 -6.64 14.14 -10.10
CA PRO A 170 -6.31 14.20 -11.51
C PRO A 170 -7.41 15.03 -12.20
N GLU A 171 -7.05 15.98 -13.05
CA GLU A 171 -8.03 16.75 -13.83
C GLU A 171 -8.87 15.82 -14.72
N THR A 172 -8.28 14.67 -15.09
CA THR A 172 -8.92 13.63 -15.90
C THR A 172 -8.56 12.25 -15.43
N VAL A 173 -9.49 11.30 -15.54
CA VAL A 173 -9.32 9.89 -15.24
C VAL A 173 -9.67 9.07 -16.47
N ASP A 174 -8.81 8.14 -16.88
CA ASP A 174 -9.09 7.21 -17.98
C ASP A 174 -9.91 6.03 -17.47
N THR A 175 -11.03 5.75 -18.13
CA THR A 175 -11.94 4.65 -17.85
C THR A 175 -12.12 3.77 -19.09
N GLU A 176 -12.78 2.61 -18.95
CA GLU A 176 -13.12 1.76 -20.10
C GLU A 176 -14.02 2.48 -21.14
N ASP A 177 -14.81 3.44 -20.70
CA ASP A 177 -15.71 4.25 -21.55
C ASP A 177 -15.05 5.51 -22.14
N GLY A 178 -13.80 5.80 -21.76
CA GLY A 178 -13.03 6.95 -22.22
C GLY A 178 -12.51 7.82 -21.07
N THR A 179 -11.98 9.00 -21.43
CA THR A 179 -11.47 9.95 -20.44
C THR A 179 -12.63 10.73 -19.80
N VAL A 180 -12.68 10.77 -18.47
CA VAL A 180 -13.65 11.52 -17.67
C VAL A 180 -12.96 12.66 -16.93
N TYR A 181 -13.70 13.70 -16.57
CA TYR A 181 -13.18 14.94 -15.98
C TYR A 181 -13.61 15.07 -14.52
N THR A 182 -12.68 15.41 -13.64
CA THR A 182 -12.96 15.60 -12.22
C THR A 182 -13.59 16.97 -11.96
N GLY A 183 -14.65 17.00 -11.19
CA GLY A 183 -15.33 18.22 -10.74
C GLY A 183 -14.83 18.75 -9.42
N ASP A 184 -15.32 19.92 -9.04
CA ASP A 184 -15.02 20.57 -7.75
C ASP A 184 -16.04 20.18 -6.66
N GLU A 185 -17.04 19.37 -7.01
CA GLU A 185 -18.08 18.90 -6.07
C GLU A 185 -17.61 17.66 -5.32
N GLU A 186 -17.74 17.70 -3.99
CA GLU A 186 -17.31 16.64 -3.07
C GLU A 186 -18.49 16.02 -2.33
N LEU A 187 -18.46 14.68 -2.17
CA LEU A 187 -19.29 13.96 -1.21
C LEU A 187 -18.43 13.50 -0.04
N SER A 188 -18.89 13.74 1.18
CA SER A 188 -18.22 13.24 2.38
C SER A 188 -18.21 11.70 2.41
N GLY A 189 -17.05 11.11 2.57
CA GLY A 189 -16.85 9.67 2.75
C GLY A 189 -16.45 9.31 4.18
N THR A 190 -16.45 8.01 4.51
CA THR A 190 -16.04 7.50 5.82
C THR A 190 -14.54 7.64 6.06
N GLU A 191 -13.74 7.45 5.02
CA GLU A 191 -12.28 7.50 5.08
C GLU A 191 -11.75 8.78 4.40
N ALA A 192 -12.29 9.14 3.23
CA ALA A 192 -11.90 10.31 2.46
C ALA A 192 -13.06 10.77 1.56
N PRO A 193 -13.09 12.02 1.08
CA PRO A 193 -14.16 12.49 0.22
C PRO A 193 -14.17 11.76 -1.14
N PHE A 194 -15.33 11.78 -1.77
CA PHE A 194 -15.50 11.42 -3.17
C PHE A 194 -15.66 12.68 -4.01
N LEU A 195 -15.02 12.73 -5.15
CA LEU A 195 -15.19 13.81 -6.12
C LEU A 195 -16.10 13.38 -7.25
N VAL A 196 -16.93 14.28 -7.73
CA VAL A 196 -17.84 13.99 -8.84
C VAL A 196 -17.03 13.94 -10.14
N LEU A 197 -17.25 12.88 -10.93
CA LEU A 197 -16.69 12.72 -12.27
C LEU A 197 -17.73 13.06 -13.34
N TYR A 198 -17.29 13.66 -14.43
CA TYR A 198 -18.11 14.06 -15.57
C TYR A 198 -17.60 13.46 -16.86
N SER A 199 -18.55 13.07 -17.74
CA SER A 199 -18.23 12.52 -19.07
C SER A 199 -17.78 13.57 -20.07
N ASP A 200 -17.98 14.86 -19.78
CA ASP A 200 -17.69 15.99 -20.66
C ASP A 200 -16.80 17.04 -19.97
N GLU A 201 -15.96 17.72 -20.76
CA GLU A 201 -15.04 18.79 -20.30
C GLU A 201 -15.79 19.99 -19.70
N ASP A 202 -17.02 20.25 -20.16
CA ASP A 202 -17.89 21.31 -19.63
C ASP A 202 -18.51 20.96 -18.26
N ARG A 203 -18.29 19.73 -17.76
CA ARG A 203 -18.77 19.20 -16.46
C ARG A 203 -20.28 19.33 -16.31
N THR A 204 -21.03 18.91 -17.32
CA THR A 204 -22.50 18.99 -17.36
C THR A 204 -23.19 17.65 -17.20
N GLU A 205 -22.54 16.55 -17.55
CA GLU A 205 -23.08 15.19 -17.48
C GLU A 205 -22.27 14.33 -16.49
N GLN A 206 -22.84 14.05 -15.33
CA GLN A 206 -22.21 13.25 -14.31
C GLN A 206 -21.97 11.80 -14.79
N TYR A 207 -20.72 11.32 -14.64
CA TYR A 207 -20.32 9.97 -14.99
C TYR A 207 -20.33 9.03 -13.77
N GLY A 208 -19.74 9.48 -12.65
CA GLY A 208 -19.57 8.69 -11.44
C GLY A 208 -18.85 9.50 -10.36
N PHE A 209 -18.05 8.81 -9.55
CA PHE A 209 -17.30 9.43 -8.47
C PHE A 209 -15.87 8.92 -8.44
N PHE A 210 -14.94 9.76 -8.05
CA PHE A 210 -13.56 9.43 -7.78
C PHE A 210 -13.35 9.27 -6.28
N CYS A 211 -12.95 8.09 -5.84
CA CYS A 211 -12.62 7.85 -4.44
C CYS A 211 -11.23 8.40 -4.14
N THR A 212 -11.13 9.46 -3.35
CA THR A 212 -9.86 10.07 -3.04
C THR A 212 -9.03 9.26 -2.03
N SER A 213 -9.64 8.28 -1.36
CA SER A 213 -8.93 7.37 -0.46
C SER A 213 -8.02 6.39 -1.21
N CYS A 214 -8.47 5.83 -2.35
CA CYS A 214 -7.72 4.81 -3.08
C CYS A 214 -7.43 5.15 -4.55
N GLY A 215 -7.92 6.30 -5.05
CA GLY A 215 -7.67 6.74 -6.43
C GLY A 215 -8.50 6.03 -7.51
N THR A 216 -9.55 5.28 -7.15
CA THR A 216 -10.36 4.52 -8.10
C THR A 216 -11.71 5.18 -8.39
N VAL A 217 -12.31 4.83 -9.53
CA VAL A 217 -13.67 5.24 -9.87
C VAL A 217 -14.68 4.40 -9.08
N ALA A 218 -15.57 5.08 -8.37
CA ALA A 218 -16.69 4.47 -7.64
C ALA A 218 -18.02 4.81 -8.33
N ASN A 219 -18.97 3.89 -8.30
CA ASN A 219 -20.29 4.09 -8.84
C ASN A 219 -21.31 4.35 -7.73
N ALA A 220 -22.38 5.12 -8.03
CA ALA A 220 -23.49 5.25 -7.11
C ALA A 220 -24.19 3.90 -6.97
N ALA A 221 -24.38 3.44 -5.74
CA ALA A 221 -25.24 2.29 -5.47
C ALA A 221 -26.70 2.62 -5.73
N ASP A 222 -27.41 1.69 -6.37
CA ASP A 222 -28.79 1.80 -6.87
C ASP A 222 -29.73 2.76 -6.10
N GLY A 223 -29.97 3.94 -6.68
CA GLY A 223 -31.13 4.78 -6.39
C GLY A 223 -31.22 5.45 -4.99
N LEU A 224 -30.22 5.29 -4.16
CA LEU A 224 -30.03 5.97 -2.90
C LEU A 224 -28.72 6.76 -3.03
N GLU A 225 -28.71 8.03 -3.00
CA GLU A 225 -27.55 8.96 -3.08
C GLU A 225 -26.31 8.52 -2.25
N ARG A 226 -26.04 7.22 -2.22
CA ARG A 226 -24.95 6.57 -1.51
C ARG A 226 -23.91 6.09 -2.51
N VAL A 227 -22.67 6.45 -2.27
CA VAL A 227 -21.52 6.00 -3.05
C VAL A 227 -20.70 5.06 -2.18
N ASP A 228 -20.44 3.88 -2.70
CA ASP A 228 -19.60 2.88 -2.05
C ASP A 228 -18.41 2.59 -2.96
N CYS A 229 -17.19 2.65 -2.43
CA CYS A 229 -16.00 2.29 -3.16
C CYS A 229 -15.74 0.79 -2.99
N ASP A 230 -15.95 0.02 -4.05
CA ASP A 230 -15.74 -1.44 -4.06
C ASP A 230 -14.26 -1.82 -3.82
N THR A 231 -13.32 -0.89 -4.06
CA THR A 231 -11.88 -1.13 -3.93
C THR A 231 -11.39 -1.02 -2.49
N CYS A 232 -11.79 0.03 -1.76
CA CYS A 232 -11.26 0.28 -0.41
C CYS A 232 -12.33 0.29 0.70
N GLY A 233 -13.61 0.16 0.35
CA GLY A 233 -14.71 0.18 1.31
C GLY A 233 -15.06 1.57 1.86
N ASN A 234 -14.50 2.64 1.28
CA ASN A 234 -14.92 4.00 1.61
C ASN A 234 -16.39 4.20 1.20
N GLU A 235 -17.22 4.69 2.11
CA GLU A 235 -18.67 4.86 1.90
C GLU A 235 -19.03 6.33 2.07
N SER A 236 -19.89 6.87 1.17
CA SER A 236 -20.40 8.22 1.36
C SER A 236 -21.35 8.27 2.56
N ARG A 237 -21.22 9.32 3.38
CA ARG A 237 -22.20 9.61 4.45
C ARG A 237 -23.19 10.62 3.91
N PRO A 238 -24.51 10.32 3.93
CA PRO A 238 -25.50 11.34 3.63
C PRO A 238 -25.37 12.46 4.66
N ASP A 239 -25.31 13.70 4.19
CA ASP A 239 -25.35 14.87 5.05
C ASP A 239 -26.65 14.86 5.87
N GLU A 240 -26.47 14.80 7.20
CA GLU A 240 -27.44 14.97 8.28
C GLU A 240 -28.90 14.53 8.01
N TRP A 241 -29.34 13.55 8.77
CA TRP A 241 -30.75 13.39 9.07
C TRP A 241 -31.25 14.69 9.74
N ASP A 242 -31.97 15.50 9.00
CA ASP A 242 -32.74 16.62 9.55
C ASP A 242 -33.75 16.05 10.56
N SER A 243 -33.40 16.23 11.85
CA SER A 243 -34.23 15.82 12.98
C SER A 243 -35.53 16.66 13.15
N SER A 244 -35.97 17.34 12.08
CA SER A 244 -37.15 18.20 12.08
C SER A 244 -38.50 17.44 12.01
N TYR A 245 -38.47 16.09 11.99
CA TYR A 245 -39.68 15.26 11.94
C TYR A 245 -39.81 14.30 13.14
N LEU A 246 -39.50 14.74 14.36
CA LEU A 246 -39.92 14.08 15.58
C LEU A 246 -40.75 15.02 16.45
#